data_60fcd5a8d52928798d913296f4ae9f88
#
_entry.id   60fcd5a8d52928798d913296f4ae9f88
#
_cell.length_a   1.000
_cell.length_b   1.000
_cell.length_c   1.000
_cell.angle_alpha   90.00
_cell.angle_beta   90.00
_cell.angle_gamma   90.00
#
_symmetry.space_group_name_H-M   'P 1'
#
loop_
_entity.id
_entity.type
_entity.pdbx_description
1 polymer ?
#
loop_
_entity_poly.entity_id
_entity_poly.type
_entity_poly.pdbx_seq_one_letter_code
_entity_poly.pdbx_strand_id
1 'polypeptide(L)'
;MRPLVLLLCLVAGLPAMAASRALQVYDVPAAEQLARTLYDQERRVEIASEMVRDYYDPEEQRIVGFVTQHRRDGFTVRFVRPGASGLEAVVDAVFDNELLLPALKSVAGQPLSPAELAQAKARQQAAADVQTRCNGRYNTLVAEEPNGHRQLVYGIAISDTPDRIMVGGHVRFTVSPDGERLERIEPLSSSCAVVGRDQFESAADSEGTKGVGMRSPLADIPLETHALMSLLYDVPLFVLTADQTMWKVQDGKMSKVRSKSGGAAP
;
A
#
# COMPACT_ATOMS: atom_id res chain seq x y z
N MET A 1 51.70 -50.36 6.06
CA MET A 1 50.39 -49.91 5.61
C MET A 1 49.62 -49.33 6.79
N ARG A 2 49.50 -48.02 6.90
CA ARG A 2 48.76 -47.34 7.98
C ARG A 2 47.40 -46.88 7.40
N PRO A 3 46.24 -47.17 8.07
CA PRO A 3 44.94 -46.65 7.59
C PRO A 3 44.78 -45.19 7.97
N LEU A 4 44.44 -44.40 6.99
CA LEU A 4 44.03 -42.98 7.10
C LEU A 4 42.57 -42.93 7.55
N VAL A 5 42.31 -42.51 8.78
CA VAL A 5 40.95 -42.29 9.29
C VAL A 5 40.52 -40.89 8.83
N LEU A 6 39.55 -40.84 7.92
CA LEU A 6 38.93 -39.60 7.44
C LEU A 6 37.83 -39.21 8.43
N LEU A 7 38.09 -38.14 9.20
CA LEU A 7 37.11 -37.57 10.14
C LEU A 7 36.15 -36.66 9.34
N LEU A 8 34.94 -37.12 9.08
CA LEU A 8 33.87 -36.35 8.44
C LEU A 8 33.21 -35.43 9.47
N CYS A 9 33.58 -34.12 9.49
CA CYS A 9 32.85 -33.12 10.27
C CYS A 9 31.50 -32.82 9.63
N LEU A 10 30.42 -33.38 10.18
CA LEU A 10 29.04 -32.95 9.88
C LEU A 10 28.81 -31.59 10.52
N VAL A 11 28.88 -30.53 9.72
CA VAL A 11 28.38 -29.21 10.11
C VAL A 11 26.87 -29.25 10.01
N ALA A 12 26.17 -29.50 11.12
CA ALA A 12 24.74 -29.32 11.21
C ALA A 12 24.41 -27.83 11.10
N GLY A 13 24.03 -27.39 9.90
CA GLY A 13 23.46 -26.06 9.68
C GLY A 13 22.15 -25.93 10.45
N LEU A 14 22.18 -25.21 11.57
CA LEU A 14 20.95 -24.80 12.25
C LEU A 14 20.14 -23.94 11.30
N PRO A 15 18.84 -24.22 11.06
CA PRO A 15 17.99 -23.30 10.31
C PRO A 15 17.96 -21.98 11.08
N ALA A 16 18.39 -20.89 10.45
CA ALA A 16 18.20 -19.56 10.95
C ALA A 16 16.68 -19.34 11.07
N MET A 17 16.14 -19.48 12.28
CA MET A 17 14.76 -19.05 12.56
C MET A 17 14.72 -17.56 12.26
N ALA A 18 14.08 -17.19 11.13
CA ALA A 18 13.75 -15.82 10.84
C ALA A 18 12.88 -15.32 12.01
N ALA A 19 13.49 -14.54 12.91
CA ALA A 19 12.75 -13.90 13.97
C ALA A 19 11.64 -13.07 13.32
N SER A 20 10.38 -13.41 13.60
CA SER A 20 9.23 -12.59 13.19
C SER A 20 9.47 -11.19 13.77
N ARG A 21 9.88 -10.26 12.89
CA ARG A 21 10.03 -8.86 13.30
C ARG A 21 8.63 -8.36 13.62
N ALA A 22 8.46 -7.70 14.78
CA ALA A 22 7.21 -7.05 15.15
C ALA A 22 6.77 -6.07 14.05
N LEU A 23 5.45 -5.94 13.85
CA LEU A 23 4.87 -4.97 12.93
C LEU A 23 5.41 -3.57 13.24
N GLN A 24 5.88 -2.85 12.23
CA GLN A 24 6.24 -1.46 12.39
C GLN A 24 4.96 -0.61 12.43
N VAL A 25 4.75 0.06 13.54
CA VAL A 25 3.61 0.96 13.75
C VAL A 25 4.11 2.40 13.70
N TYR A 26 3.53 3.21 12.82
CA TYR A 26 3.81 4.64 12.74
C TYR A 26 2.89 5.38 13.71
N ASP A 27 3.34 6.50 14.28
CA ASP A 27 2.46 7.35 15.08
C ASP A 27 1.30 7.92 14.24
N VAL A 28 0.28 8.45 14.91
CA VAL A 28 -0.93 8.92 14.23
C VAL A 28 -0.63 9.96 13.14
N PRO A 29 0.19 11.01 13.38
CA PRO A 29 0.53 11.97 12.33
C PRO A 29 1.21 11.35 11.11
N ALA A 30 2.17 10.45 11.31
CA ALA A 30 2.89 9.78 10.23
C ALA A 30 1.97 8.81 9.45
N ALA A 31 1.12 8.07 10.14
CA ALA A 31 0.14 7.17 9.53
C ALA A 31 -0.90 7.93 8.68
N GLU A 32 -1.40 9.06 9.18
CA GLU A 32 -2.29 9.94 8.42
C GLU A 32 -1.62 10.55 7.18
N GLN A 33 -0.36 10.97 7.32
CA GLN A 33 0.41 11.51 6.20
C GLN A 33 0.67 10.45 5.13
N LEU A 34 1.07 9.24 5.51
CA LEU A 34 1.22 8.10 4.59
C LEU A 34 -0.08 7.81 3.85
N ALA A 35 -1.21 7.74 4.57
CA ALA A 35 -2.51 7.49 3.97
C ALA A 35 -2.87 8.53 2.90
N ARG A 36 -2.62 9.82 3.15
CA ARG A 36 -2.86 10.90 2.17
C ARG A 36 -1.96 10.77 0.96
N THR A 37 -0.67 10.49 1.17
CA THR A 37 0.29 10.28 0.08
C THR A 37 -0.14 9.13 -0.82
N LEU A 38 -0.57 8.01 -0.24
CA LEU A 38 -1.04 6.83 -0.96
C LEU A 38 -2.37 7.11 -1.69
N TYR A 39 -3.30 7.84 -1.04
CA TYR A 39 -4.56 8.24 -1.65
C TYR A 39 -4.35 9.16 -2.87
N ASP A 40 -3.51 10.19 -2.72
CA ASP A 40 -3.19 11.11 -3.81
C ASP A 40 -2.52 10.39 -4.98
N GLN A 41 -1.68 9.40 -4.70
CA GLN A 41 -1.06 8.57 -5.73
C GLN A 41 -2.11 7.71 -6.45
N GLU A 42 -2.96 6.99 -5.70
CA GLU A 42 -3.99 6.11 -6.27
C GLU A 42 -4.93 6.88 -7.19
N ARG A 43 -5.44 8.03 -6.75
CA ARG A 43 -6.35 8.86 -7.56
C ARG A 43 -5.70 9.33 -8.87
N ARG A 44 -4.45 9.77 -8.82
CA ARG A 44 -3.74 10.22 -10.02
C ARG A 44 -3.40 9.07 -10.95
N VAL A 45 -3.02 7.92 -10.41
CA VAL A 45 -2.74 6.72 -11.21
C VAL A 45 -4.00 6.22 -11.89
N GLU A 46 -5.15 6.22 -11.21
CA GLU A 46 -6.45 5.86 -11.78
C GLU A 46 -6.78 6.75 -12.98
N ILE A 47 -6.78 8.08 -12.79
CA ILE A 47 -7.06 9.06 -13.86
C ILE A 47 -6.07 8.92 -15.03
N ALA A 48 -4.76 8.81 -14.73
CA ALA A 48 -3.74 8.63 -15.75
C ALA A 48 -3.93 7.35 -16.55
N SER A 49 -4.29 6.26 -15.88
CA SER A 49 -4.51 4.95 -16.52
C SER A 49 -5.75 4.95 -17.43
N GLU A 50 -6.82 5.64 -17.03
CA GLU A 50 -8.00 5.83 -17.87
C GLU A 50 -7.64 6.63 -19.14
N MET A 51 -7.00 7.78 -18.98
CA MET A 51 -6.59 8.59 -20.11
C MET A 51 -5.62 7.87 -21.05
N VAL A 52 -4.67 7.09 -20.50
CA VAL A 52 -3.75 6.33 -21.36
C VAL A 52 -4.50 5.24 -22.12
N ARG A 53 -5.50 4.58 -21.53
CA ARG A 53 -6.35 3.62 -22.28
C ARG A 53 -7.15 4.27 -23.39
N ASP A 54 -7.59 5.50 -23.20
CA ASP A 54 -8.41 6.22 -24.22
C ASP A 54 -7.59 6.72 -25.39
N TYR A 55 -6.32 7.11 -25.20
CA TYR A 55 -5.47 7.74 -26.20
C TYR A 55 -4.33 6.87 -26.71
N TYR A 56 -3.98 5.80 -26.00
CA TYR A 56 -2.94 4.84 -26.34
C TYR A 56 -3.50 3.44 -26.18
N ASP A 57 -3.24 2.55 -27.11
CA ASP A 57 -3.51 1.13 -26.90
C ASP A 57 -2.41 0.53 -26.01
N PRO A 58 -2.70 0.15 -24.75
CA PRO A 58 -1.67 -0.38 -23.84
C PRO A 58 -1.06 -1.71 -24.31
N GLU A 59 -1.80 -2.52 -25.06
CA GLU A 59 -1.31 -3.79 -25.60
C GLU A 59 -0.37 -3.55 -26.78
N GLU A 60 -0.76 -2.70 -27.73
CA GLU A 60 0.10 -2.29 -28.83
C GLU A 60 1.38 -1.64 -28.36
N GLN A 61 1.29 -0.75 -27.36
CA GLN A 61 2.44 -0.10 -26.72
C GLN A 61 3.23 -1.02 -25.79
N ARG A 62 2.74 -2.23 -25.51
CA ARG A 62 3.33 -3.21 -24.59
C ARG A 62 3.57 -2.65 -23.19
N ILE A 63 2.66 -1.81 -22.69
CA ILE A 63 2.76 -1.23 -21.34
C ILE A 63 2.62 -2.35 -20.32
N VAL A 64 3.61 -2.47 -19.43
CA VAL A 64 3.66 -3.50 -18.38
C VAL A 64 3.49 -2.95 -16.97
N GLY A 65 3.44 -1.62 -16.84
CA GLY A 65 3.29 -0.96 -15.53
C GLY A 65 3.61 0.52 -15.59
N PHE A 66 3.81 1.09 -14.43
CA PHE A 66 4.14 2.51 -14.28
C PHE A 66 5.05 2.75 -13.07
N VAL A 67 5.69 3.93 -13.07
CA VAL A 67 6.37 4.52 -11.92
C VAL A 67 5.82 5.92 -11.66
N THR A 68 5.99 6.42 -10.45
CA THR A 68 5.44 7.71 -10.05
C THR A 68 6.55 8.64 -9.53
N GLN A 69 6.41 9.92 -9.79
CA GLN A 69 7.34 10.94 -9.35
C GLN A 69 6.60 12.12 -8.74
N HIS A 70 6.96 12.48 -7.52
CA HIS A 70 6.60 13.77 -6.93
C HIS A 70 7.58 14.83 -7.44
N ARG A 71 7.05 15.94 -7.90
CA ARG A 71 7.80 17.10 -8.38
C ARG A 71 7.41 18.33 -7.57
N ARG A 72 8.24 19.37 -7.61
CA ARG A 72 7.89 20.65 -6.94
C ARG A 72 6.61 21.27 -7.51
N ASP A 73 6.41 21.10 -8.78
CA ASP A 73 5.33 21.66 -9.61
C ASP A 73 4.23 20.66 -9.95
N GLY A 74 4.22 19.47 -9.33
CA GLY A 74 3.18 18.51 -9.57
C GLY A 74 3.58 17.04 -9.37
N PHE A 75 2.95 16.19 -10.16
CA PHE A 75 3.08 14.74 -10.07
C PHE A 75 3.14 14.14 -11.49
N THR A 76 3.94 13.10 -11.68
CA THR A 76 4.00 12.39 -12.95
C THR A 76 3.76 10.90 -12.75
N VAL A 77 2.88 10.32 -13.56
CA VAL A 77 2.75 8.88 -13.75
C VAL A 77 3.43 8.54 -15.07
N ARG A 78 4.53 7.81 -15.01
CA ARG A 78 5.28 7.37 -16.18
C ARG A 78 4.96 5.92 -16.48
N PHE A 79 4.32 5.65 -17.61
CA PHE A 79 4.04 4.30 -18.08
C PHE A 79 5.25 3.72 -18.78
N VAL A 80 5.50 2.43 -18.51
CA VAL A 80 6.74 1.75 -18.91
C VAL A 80 6.48 0.46 -19.68
N ARG A 81 7.44 0.09 -20.53
CA ARG A 81 7.45 -1.18 -21.27
C ARG A 81 8.84 -1.82 -21.27
N PRO A 82 8.96 -3.10 -21.63
CA PRO A 82 10.24 -3.71 -21.92
C PRO A 82 10.91 -3.04 -23.12
N GLY A 83 12.17 -2.63 -22.95
CA GLY A 83 13.04 -2.09 -23.99
C GLY A 83 14.27 -2.97 -24.21
N ALA A 84 15.20 -2.52 -25.04
CA ALA A 84 16.40 -3.30 -25.42
C ALA A 84 17.37 -3.52 -24.23
N SER A 85 17.44 -2.57 -23.29
CA SER A 85 18.37 -2.61 -22.14
C SER A 85 17.65 -2.64 -20.78
N GLY A 86 16.38 -3.00 -20.74
CA GLY A 86 15.55 -3.00 -19.54
C GLY A 86 14.21 -2.29 -19.77
N LEU A 87 13.64 -1.71 -18.72
CA LEU A 87 12.40 -0.93 -18.86
C LEU A 87 12.70 0.45 -19.48
N GLU A 88 11.83 0.88 -20.36
CA GLU A 88 11.83 2.21 -20.96
C GLU A 88 10.48 2.90 -20.83
N ALA A 89 10.47 4.22 -20.84
CA ALA A 89 9.26 5.02 -20.78
C ALA A 89 8.51 4.99 -22.12
N VAL A 90 7.18 5.07 -22.05
CA VAL A 90 6.26 5.17 -23.19
C VAL A 90 5.57 6.53 -23.20
N VAL A 91 4.87 6.84 -22.11
CA VAL A 91 4.08 8.06 -21.98
C VAL A 91 4.12 8.53 -20.52
N ASP A 92 4.24 9.85 -20.36
CA ASP A 92 4.08 10.52 -19.08
C ASP A 92 2.70 11.17 -19.01
N ALA A 93 1.96 10.87 -17.93
CA ALA A 93 0.80 11.64 -17.52
C ALA A 93 1.26 12.65 -16.46
N VAL A 94 1.33 13.92 -16.83
CA VAL A 94 1.89 14.99 -16.02
C VAL A 94 0.76 15.82 -15.43
N PHE A 95 0.61 15.74 -14.11
CA PHE A 95 -0.27 16.60 -13.33
C PHE A 95 0.53 17.80 -12.85
N ASP A 96 0.05 19.00 -13.09
CA ASP A 96 0.50 20.18 -12.35
C ASP A 96 -0.36 20.39 -11.08
N ASN A 97 0.02 21.34 -10.25
CA ASN A 97 -0.69 21.58 -8.99
C ASN A 97 -2.08 22.21 -9.18
N GLU A 98 -2.41 22.69 -10.37
CA GLU A 98 -3.64 23.43 -10.67
C GLU A 98 -4.63 22.58 -11.48
N LEU A 99 -4.15 21.58 -12.22
CA LEU A 99 -4.98 20.79 -13.12
C LEU A 99 -5.44 19.47 -12.49
N LEU A 100 -6.73 19.19 -12.60
CA LEU A 100 -7.32 17.92 -12.17
C LEU A 100 -7.00 16.77 -13.16
N LEU A 101 -6.78 17.09 -14.45
CA LEU A 101 -6.46 16.13 -15.49
C LEU A 101 -5.00 16.30 -15.94
N PRO A 102 -4.28 15.20 -16.21
CA PRO A 102 -2.89 15.28 -16.63
C PRO A 102 -2.75 15.63 -18.11
N ALA A 103 -1.64 16.26 -18.45
CA ALA A 103 -1.18 16.35 -19.84
C ALA A 103 -0.44 15.07 -20.21
N LEU A 104 -0.86 14.38 -21.27
CA LEU A 104 -0.15 13.22 -21.80
C LEU A 104 1.00 13.67 -22.71
N LYS A 105 2.21 13.16 -22.44
CA LYS A 105 3.43 13.43 -23.21
C LYS A 105 4.07 12.13 -23.65
N SER A 106 4.25 11.94 -24.95
CA SER A 106 5.03 10.81 -25.46
C SER A 106 6.49 10.96 -25.07
N VAL A 107 7.05 9.94 -24.46
CA VAL A 107 8.46 9.85 -24.02
C VAL A 107 9.09 8.51 -24.43
N ALA A 108 8.54 7.91 -25.50
CA ALA A 108 8.89 6.57 -25.93
C ALA A 108 10.41 6.39 -26.15
N GLY A 109 10.95 5.30 -25.59
CA GLY A 109 12.35 4.94 -25.70
C GLY A 109 13.28 5.66 -24.71
N GLN A 110 12.75 6.53 -23.83
CA GLN A 110 13.58 7.15 -22.80
C GLN A 110 13.91 6.12 -21.70
N PRO A 111 15.20 5.98 -21.30
CA PRO A 111 15.57 5.10 -20.20
C PRO A 111 15.03 5.63 -18.87
N LEU A 112 14.73 4.72 -17.95
CA LEU A 112 14.37 5.10 -16.59
C LEU A 112 15.60 5.59 -15.83
N SER A 113 15.40 6.58 -14.97
CA SER A 113 16.40 6.97 -13.98
C SER A 113 16.64 5.83 -12.97
N PRO A 114 17.76 5.83 -12.22
CA PRO A 114 18.00 4.82 -11.19
C PRO A 114 16.89 4.72 -10.14
N ALA A 115 16.32 5.85 -9.74
CA ALA A 115 15.21 5.89 -8.76
C ALA A 115 13.93 5.27 -9.33
N GLU A 116 13.57 5.57 -10.58
CA GLU A 116 12.42 4.97 -11.26
C GLU A 116 12.59 3.46 -11.45
N LEU A 117 13.80 3.04 -11.82
CA LEU A 117 14.10 1.62 -11.97
C LEU A 117 14.00 0.89 -10.63
N ALA A 118 14.51 1.48 -9.55
CA ALA A 118 14.37 0.94 -8.19
C ALA A 118 12.89 0.81 -7.79
N GLN A 119 12.08 1.83 -8.07
CA GLN A 119 10.63 1.78 -7.81
C GLN A 119 9.93 0.70 -8.62
N ALA A 120 10.25 0.56 -9.90
CA ALA A 120 9.67 -0.48 -10.77
C ALA A 120 9.99 -1.89 -10.26
N LYS A 121 11.24 -2.14 -9.86
CA LYS A 121 11.68 -3.41 -9.28
C LYS A 121 10.97 -3.70 -7.96
N ALA A 122 10.88 -2.71 -7.07
CA ALA A 122 10.20 -2.84 -5.79
C ALA A 122 8.72 -3.22 -5.98
N ARG A 123 8.02 -2.57 -6.93
CA ARG A 123 6.62 -2.91 -7.28
C ARG A 123 6.50 -4.31 -7.84
N GLN A 124 7.41 -4.73 -8.71
CA GLN A 124 7.40 -6.07 -9.30
C GLN A 124 7.54 -7.16 -8.23
N GLN A 125 8.45 -6.99 -7.27
CA GLN A 125 8.62 -7.93 -6.17
C GLN A 125 7.38 -8.01 -5.27
N ALA A 126 6.81 -6.86 -4.90
CA ALA A 126 5.58 -6.81 -4.11
C ALA A 126 4.40 -7.47 -4.87
N ALA A 127 4.24 -7.18 -6.15
CA ALA A 127 3.18 -7.75 -6.98
C ALA A 127 3.27 -9.28 -7.05
N ALA A 128 4.47 -9.85 -7.14
CA ALA A 128 4.67 -11.30 -7.15
C ALA A 128 4.22 -11.97 -5.82
N ASP A 129 4.45 -11.33 -4.68
CA ASP A 129 4.02 -11.85 -3.37
C ASP A 129 2.49 -11.76 -3.20
N VAL A 130 1.87 -10.61 -3.51
CA VAL A 130 0.43 -10.42 -3.25
C VAL A 130 -0.48 -11.27 -4.13
N GLN A 131 -0.03 -11.75 -5.28
CA GLN A 131 -0.82 -12.65 -6.14
C GLN A 131 -1.24 -13.94 -5.44
N THR A 132 -0.53 -14.34 -4.40
CA THR A 132 -0.84 -15.55 -3.61
C THR A 132 -1.77 -15.28 -2.43
N ARG A 133 -2.18 -14.01 -2.22
CA ARG A 133 -2.96 -13.56 -1.06
C ARG A 133 -4.39 -13.26 -1.45
N CYS A 134 -5.29 -13.37 -0.51
CA CYS A 134 -6.72 -13.08 -0.64
C CYS A 134 -7.30 -13.53 -2.00
N ASN A 135 -7.90 -12.62 -2.75
CA ASN A 135 -8.44 -12.87 -4.09
C ASN A 135 -7.41 -12.67 -5.22
N GLY A 136 -6.15 -12.36 -4.87
CA GLY A 136 -5.09 -12.09 -5.84
C GLY A 136 -5.18 -10.74 -6.58
N ARG A 137 -6.17 -9.90 -6.25
CA ARG A 137 -6.35 -8.57 -6.88
C ARG A 137 -5.83 -7.47 -5.98
N TYR A 138 -4.80 -6.80 -6.45
CA TYR A 138 -4.09 -5.79 -5.68
C TYR A 138 -3.64 -4.63 -6.56
N ASN A 139 -3.83 -3.42 -6.05
CA ASN A 139 -3.08 -2.26 -6.51
C ASN A 139 -1.79 -2.13 -5.70
N THR A 140 -0.72 -1.69 -6.34
CA THR A 140 0.55 -1.42 -5.66
C THR A 140 0.81 0.08 -5.62
N LEU A 141 0.99 0.62 -4.41
CA LEU A 141 1.29 2.02 -4.16
C LEU A 141 2.67 2.14 -3.53
N VAL A 142 3.36 3.25 -3.76
CA VAL A 142 4.73 3.44 -3.26
C VAL A 142 4.80 4.72 -2.43
N ALA A 143 5.45 4.64 -1.28
CA ALA A 143 5.76 5.79 -0.44
C ALA A 143 7.20 5.69 0.08
N GLU A 144 7.73 6.79 0.57
CA GLU A 144 8.97 6.78 1.35
C GLU A 144 8.66 6.45 2.82
N GLU A 145 9.55 5.73 3.46
CA GLU A 145 9.45 5.42 4.89
C GLU A 145 9.56 6.73 5.71
N PRO A 146 8.63 7.02 6.62
CA PRO A 146 8.76 8.17 7.52
C PRO A 146 10.09 8.12 8.28
N ASN A 147 10.86 9.20 8.20
CA ASN A 147 12.19 9.33 8.84
C ASN A 147 13.22 8.29 8.37
N GLY A 148 13.01 7.64 7.22
CA GLY A 148 13.88 6.62 6.64
C GLY A 148 14.31 6.95 5.21
N HIS A 149 15.10 6.03 4.63
CA HIS A 149 15.55 6.11 3.22
C HIS A 149 15.08 4.90 2.41
N ARG A 150 14.16 4.11 2.96
CA ARG A 150 13.63 2.91 2.32
C ARG A 150 12.36 3.23 1.55
N GLN A 151 12.11 2.42 0.54
CA GLN A 151 10.83 2.45 -0.15
C GLN A 151 9.84 1.54 0.57
N LEU A 152 8.64 2.05 0.78
CA LEU A 152 7.48 1.28 1.19
C LEU A 152 6.64 0.99 -0.04
N VAL A 153 6.34 -0.27 -0.29
CA VAL A 153 5.36 -0.67 -1.29
C VAL A 153 4.16 -1.24 -0.58
N TYR A 154 2.99 -0.72 -0.87
CA TYR A 154 1.73 -1.21 -0.33
C TYR A 154 1.01 -2.05 -1.37
N GLY A 155 0.73 -3.30 -1.05
CA GLY A 155 -0.25 -4.10 -1.76
C GLY A 155 -1.62 -3.83 -1.15
N ILE A 156 -2.46 -3.09 -1.88
CA ILE A 156 -3.82 -2.76 -1.46
C ILE A 156 -4.77 -3.74 -2.12
N ALA A 157 -5.37 -4.61 -1.31
CA ALA A 157 -6.38 -5.55 -1.80
C ALA A 157 -7.61 -4.78 -2.28
N ILE A 158 -8.11 -5.12 -3.47
CA ILE A 158 -9.28 -4.52 -4.08
C ILE A 158 -10.39 -5.55 -4.27
N SER A 159 -11.64 -5.09 -4.25
CA SER A 159 -12.79 -5.96 -4.45
C SER A 159 -13.04 -6.24 -5.94
N ASP A 160 -13.62 -7.40 -6.22
CA ASP A 160 -14.08 -7.76 -7.56
C ASP A 160 -15.39 -7.09 -7.94
N THR A 161 -16.11 -6.54 -6.97
CA THR A 161 -17.44 -5.96 -7.14
C THR A 161 -17.50 -4.55 -6.54
N PRO A 162 -18.19 -3.60 -7.22
CA PRO A 162 -18.24 -2.19 -6.78
C PRO A 162 -19.02 -1.96 -5.47
N ASP A 163 -19.88 -2.90 -5.09
CA ASP A 163 -20.72 -2.85 -3.89
C ASP A 163 -20.03 -3.40 -2.63
N ARG A 164 -18.76 -3.79 -2.75
CA ARG A 164 -17.94 -4.32 -1.67
C ARG A 164 -16.63 -3.59 -1.56
N ILE A 165 -16.14 -3.43 -0.34
CA ILE A 165 -14.82 -2.88 -0.06
C ILE A 165 -13.97 -3.89 0.69
N MET A 166 -12.69 -3.94 0.32
CA MET A 166 -11.70 -4.70 1.07
C MET A 166 -11.18 -3.83 2.21
N VAL A 167 -11.55 -4.15 3.44
CA VAL A 167 -11.04 -3.48 4.64
C VAL A 167 -9.89 -4.24 5.29
N GLY A 168 -9.50 -5.37 4.70
CA GLY A 168 -8.38 -6.21 5.13
C GLY A 168 -7.66 -6.85 3.95
N GLY A 169 -6.61 -7.61 4.26
CA GLY A 169 -5.76 -8.26 3.24
C GLY A 169 -4.63 -7.38 2.72
N HIS A 170 -4.52 -6.12 3.19
CA HIS A 170 -3.45 -5.21 2.78
C HIS A 170 -2.09 -5.65 3.34
N VAL A 171 -1.04 -5.38 2.58
CA VAL A 171 0.34 -5.76 2.92
C VAL A 171 1.28 -4.58 2.68
N ARG A 172 2.23 -4.37 3.57
CA ARG A 172 3.32 -3.42 3.39
C ARG A 172 4.63 -4.17 3.20
N PHE A 173 5.37 -3.77 2.20
CA PHE A 173 6.72 -4.23 1.92
C PHE A 173 7.69 -3.10 2.19
N THR A 174 8.73 -3.36 2.98
CA THR A 174 9.88 -2.48 3.07
C THR A 174 10.94 -3.00 2.11
N VAL A 175 11.40 -2.14 1.22
CA VAL A 175 12.31 -2.51 0.13
C VAL A 175 13.59 -1.68 0.24
N SER A 176 14.72 -2.30 -0.10
CA SER A 176 16.01 -1.59 -0.16
C SER A 176 15.95 -0.41 -1.15
N PRO A 177 16.79 0.64 -0.96
CA PRO A 177 16.75 1.84 -1.80
C PRO A 177 16.95 1.59 -3.29
N ASP A 178 17.66 0.50 -3.66
CA ASP A 178 17.88 0.07 -5.04
C ASP A 178 16.72 -0.75 -5.64
N GLY A 179 15.70 -1.07 -4.84
CA GLY A 179 14.55 -1.89 -5.24
C GLY A 179 14.83 -3.39 -5.36
N GLU A 180 16.05 -3.86 -5.01
CA GLU A 180 16.48 -5.23 -5.30
C GLU A 180 16.07 -6.25 -4.23
N ARG A 181 15.82 -5.81 -2.97
CA ARG A 181 15.57 -6.72 -1.85
C ARG A 181 14.33 -6.35 -1.07
N LEU A 182 13.45 -7.32 -0.85
CA LEU A 182 12.42 -7.24 0.17
C LEU A 182 13.09 -7.42 1.54
N GLU A 183 13.10 -6.38 2.36
CA GLU A 183 13.69 -6.40 3.71
C GLU A 183 12.67 -6.81 4.78
N ARG A 184 11.39 -6.49 4.53
CA ARG A 184 10.29 -6.82 5.42
C ARG A 184 8.99 -6.98 4.63
N ILE A 185 8.17 -7.92 5.06
CA ILE A 185 6.80 -8.14 4.57
C ILE A 185 5.88 -8.14 5.78
N GLU A 186 4.94 -7.20 5.82
CA GLU A 186 4.07 -6.95 6.97
C GLU A 186 2.61 -7.00 6.55
N PRO A 187 1.86 -8.05 6.88
CA PRO A 187 0.41 -8.02 6.78
C PRO A 187 -0.16 -6.91 7.68
N LEU A 188 -0.98 -6.04 7.12
CA LEU A 188 -1.59 -4.90 7.83
C LEU A 188 -3.01 -5.20 8.34
N SER A 189 -3.43 -6.46 8.20
CA SER A 189 -4.68 -6.97 8.76
C SER A 189 -4.51 -8.46 9.09
N SER A 190 -5.34 -8.97 9.98
CA SER A 190 -5.33 -10.38 10.38
C SER A 190 -6.10 -11.29 9.40
N SER A 191 -6.84 -10.72 8.45
CA SER A 191 -7.68 -11.47 7.50
C SER A 191 -7.95 -10.67 6.23
N CYS A 192 -8.49 -11.36 5.21
CA CYS A 192 -9.00 -10.76 3.98
C CYS A 192 -10.46 -10.28 4.20
N ALA A 193 -10.65 -9.30 5.06
CA ALA A 193 -11.99 -8.83 5.41
C ALA A 193 -12.62 -8.00 4.29
N VAL A 194 -13.86 -8.36 3.94
CA VAL A 194 -14.68 -7.68 2.92
C VAL A 194 -15.95 -7.18 3.59
N VAL A 195 -16.36 -5.97 3.27
CA VAL A 195 -17.60 -5.34 3.79
C VAL A 195 -18.49 -4.94 2.62
N GLY A 196 -19.76 -5.32 2.65
CA GLY A 196 -20.75 -4.86 1.70
C GLY A 196 -21.28 -3.47 2.03
N ARG A 197 -21.83 -2.76 1.05
CA ARG A 197 -22.42 -1.42 1.26
C ARG A 197 -23.56 -1.41 2.27
N ASP A 198 -24.29 -2.50 2.38
CA ASP A 198 -25.35 -2.70 3.38
C ASP A 198 -24.83 -2.66 4.84
N GLN A 199 -23.53 -2.84 5.02
CA GLN A 199 -22.84 -2.83 6.31
C GLN A 199 -22.13 -1.50 6.61
N PHE A 200 -22.22 -0.49 5.73
CA PHE A 200 -21.52 0.79 5.92
C PHE A 200 -22.07 1.59 7.12
N GLU A 201 -23.17 1.18 7.68
CA GLU A 201 -23.73 1.76 8.89
C GLU A 201 -23.71 0.79 10.09
N SER A 202 -22.80 -0.22 10.07
CA SER A 202 -22.72 -1.26 11.09
C SER A 202 -22.24 -0.77 12.47
N ALA A 203 -21.66 0.43 12.54
CA ALA A 203 -21.23 1.07 13.77
C ALA A 203 -21.57 2.57 13.77
N ALA A 204 -21.69 3.15 14.97
CA ALA A 204 -21.89 4.59 15.12
C ALA A 204 -21.18 5.11 16.36
N ASP A 205 -20.82 6.40 16.35
CA ASP A 205 -20.35 7.10 17.55
C ASP A 205 -21.50 7.72 18.36
N SER A 206 -21.16 8.36 19.47
CA SER A 206 -22.13 9.02 20.34
C SER A 206 -22.76 10.28 19.75
N GLU A 207 -22.24 10.79 18.63
CA GLU A 207 -22.71 11.96 17.89
C GLU A 207 -23.65 11.55 16.74
N GLY A 208 -23.80 10.23 16.51
CA GLY A 208 -24.66 9.66 15.47
C GLY A 208 -23.97 9.50 14.11
N THR A 209 -22.65 9.71 14.02
CA THR A 209 -21.88 9.37 12.81
C THR A 209 -21.90 7.88 12.62
N LYS A 210 -22.42 7.41 11.50
CA LYS A 210 -22.44 5.99 11.14
C LYS A 210 -21.23 5.62 10.27
N GLY A 211 -20.81 4.37 10.34
CA GLY A 211 -19.67 3.86 9.57
C GLY A 211 -19.50 2.36 9.71
N VAL A 212 -18.37 1.86 9.25
CA VAL A 212 -17.99 0.44 9.31
C VAL A 212 -17.26 0.13 10.61
N GLY A 213 -17.81 -0.80 11.40
CA GLY A 213 -17.15 -1.34 12.60
C GLY A 213 -16.18 -2.46 12.24
N MET A 214 -14.95 -2.41 12.79
CA MET A 214 -13.94 -3.43 12.56
C MET A 214 -12.98 -3.61 13.73
N ARG A 215 -12.32 -4.78 13.79
CA ARG A 215 -11.26 -5.07 14.77
C ARG A 215 -9.89 -5.05 14.09
N SER A 216 -8.92 -4.43 14.75
CA SER A 216 -7.52 -4.40 14.34
C SER A 216 -6.63 -4.83 15.52
N PRO A 217 -6.37 -6.13 15.70
CA PRO A 217 -5.63 -6.64 16.86
C PRO A 217 -4.10 -6.51 16.72
N LEU A 218 -3.62 -5.90 15.63
CA LEU A 218 -2.18 -5.84 15.31
C LEU A 218 -1.44 -4.70 16.01
N ALA A 219 -2.14 -3.66 16.45
CA ALA A 219 -1.55 -2.46 17.05
C ALA A 219 -2.54 -1.77 18.01
N ASP A 220 -2.03 -0.89 18.88
CA ASP A 220 -2.80 -0.10 19.84
C ASP A 220 -3.35 1.21 19.23
N ILE A 221 -3.02 1.48 17.98
CA ILE A 221 -3.56 2.59 17.17
C ILE A 221 -3.95 2.06 15.78
N PRO A 222 -4.86 2.73 15.06
CA PRO A 222 -5.16 2.36 13.68
C PRO A 222 -3.93 2.48 12.80
N LEU A 223 -3.80 1.59 11.83
CA LEU A 223 -2.72 1.65 10.84
C LEU A 223 -3.06 2.63 9.71
N GLU A 224 -2.07 3.04 8.95
CA GLU A 224 -2.20 3.93 7.80
C GLU A 224 -3.19 3.43 6.74
N THR A 225 -3.35 2.13 6.61
CA THR A 225 -4.35 1.55 5.71
C THR A 225 -5.79 1.79 6.14
N HIS A 226 -6.09 1.93 7.43
CA HIS A 226 -7.43 2.34 7.87
C HIS A 226 -7.74 3.76 7.44
N ALA A 227 -6.78 4.69 7.58
CA ALA A 227 -6.94 6.07 7.11
C ALA A 227 -7.06 6.12 5.58
N LEU A 228 -6.27 5.33 4.85
CA LEU A 228 -6.38 5.21 3.40
C LEU A 228 -7.76 4.69 2.98
N MET A 229 -8.30 3.64 3.63
CA MET A 229 -9.62 3.11 3.30
C MET A 229 -10.72 4.14 3.54
N SER A 230 -10.63 4.93 4.61
CA SER A 230 -11.62 6.00 4.87
C SER A 230 -11.62 7.08 3.79
N LEU A 231 -10.47 7.35 3.15
CA LEU A 231 -10.35 8.28 2.02
C LEU A 231 -10.85 7.66 0.71
N LEU A 232 -10.44 6.42 0.41
CA LEU A 232 -10.77 5.75 -0.85
C LEU A 232 -12.26 5.48 -1.01
N TYR A 233 -12.93 5.14 0.08
CA TYR A 233 -14.33 4.72 0.06
C TYR A 233 -15.30 5.77 0.62
N ASP A 234 -14.77 6.90 1.08
CA ASP A 234 -15.55 8.00 1.69
C ASP A 234 -16.51 7.48 2.78
N VAL A 235 -15.98 6.64 3.69
CA VAL A 235 -16.74 6.02 4.75
C VAL A 235 -15.99 6.08 6.09
N PRO A 236 -16.66 6.51 7.18
CA PRO A 236 -16.07 6.42 8.52
C PRO A 236 -15.81 4.97 8.93
N LEU A 237 -14.63 4.70 9.50
CA LEU A 237 -14.30 3.42 10.10
C LEU A 237 -14.24 3.55 11.63
N PHE A 238 -14.84 2.61 12.33
CA PHE A 238 -14.74 2.47 13.79
C PHE A 238 -13.84 1.27 14.10
N VAL A 239 -12.61 1.55 14.50
CA VAL A 239 -11.56 0.55 14.67
C VAL A 239 -11.34 0.26 16.14
N LEU A 240 -11.63 -0.98 16.57
CA LEU A 240 -11.29 -1.48 17.89
C LEU A 240 -9.87 -2.06 17.84
N THR A 241 -8.92 -1.39 18.48
CA THR A 241 -7.49 -1.72 18.50
C THR A 241 -7.13 -2.80 19.50
N ALA A 242 -5.85 -3.24 19.53
CA ALA A 242 -5.38 -4.33 20.39
C ALA A 242 -5.58 -4.03 21.89
N ASP A 243 -5.38 -2.78 22.30
CA ASP A 243 -5.59 -2.29 23.68
C ASP A 243 -7.08 -2.04 24.02
N GLN A 244 -8.01 -2.47 23.16
CA GLN A 244 -9.47 -2.28 23.30
C GLN A 244 -9.92 -0.81 23.23
N THR A 245 -9.08 0.08 22.73
CA THR A 245 -9.47 1.47 22.44
C THR A 245 -10.29 1.52 21.15
N MET A 246 -11.43 2.22 21.17
CA MET A 246 -12.21 2.51 19.98
C MET A 246 -11.73 3.80 19.32
N TRP A 247 -11.41 3.72 18.05
CA TRP A 247 -11.02 4.85 17.23
C TRP A 247 -12.03 5.11 16.12
N LYS A 248 -12.26 6.37 15.83
CA LYS A 248 -12.95 6.83 14.62
C LYS A 248 -11.89 7.28 13.62
N VAL A 249 -11.96 6.73 12.42
CA VAL A 249 -11.08 7.08 11.28
C VAL A 249 -11.98 7.60 10.18
N GLN A 250 -11.86 8.88 9.87
CA GLN A 250 -12.70 9.55 8.87
C GLN A 250 -11.86 10.59 8.11
N ASP A 251 -12.05 10.70 6.80
CA ASP A 251 -11.33 11.65 5.92
C ASP A 251 -9.79 11.58 6.09
N GLY A 252 -9.29 10.36 6.32
CA GLY A 252 -7.86 10.11 6.56
C GLY A 252 -7.37 10.58 7.92
N LYS A 253 -8.27 10.95 8.86
CA LYS A 253 -7.95 11.39 10.22
C LYS A 253 -8.36 10.34 11.25
N MET A 254 -7.54 10.20 12.29
CA MET A 254 -7.71 9.23 13.37
C MET A 254 -7.96 9.95 14.70
N SER A 255 -9.04 9.60 15.38
CA SER A 255 -9.37 10.14 16.69
C SER A 255 -9.94 9.07 17.62
N LYS A 256 -9.65 9.17 18.91
CA LYS A 256 -10.26 8.26 19.90
C LYS A 256 -11.73 8.62 20.08
N VAL A 257 -12.59 7.59 20.03
CA VAL A 257 -14.00 7.75 20.39
C VAL A 257 -14.09 7.94 21.90
N ARG A 258 -14.66 9.07 22.32
CA ARG A 258 -14.93 9.31 23.75
C ARG A 258 -16.08 8.38 24.18
N SER A 259 -15.84 7.48 25.14
CA SER A 259 -16.94 6.86 25.85
C SER A 259 -17.67 7.98 26.60
N LYS A 260 -19.00 8.08 26.46
CA LYS A 260 -19.79 8.83 27.45
C LYS A 260 -19.45 8.17 28.79
N SER A 261 -18.68 8.84 29.64
CA SER A 261 -18.50 8.44 31.03
C SER A 261 -19.92 8.25 31.56
N GLY A 262 -20.26 7.01 31.89
CA GLY A 262 -21.56 6.71 32.48
C GLY A 262 -21.73 7.62 33.67
N GLY A 263 -22.79 8.41 33.62
CA GLY A 263 -23.25 9.10 34.81
C GLY A 263 -23.37 8.07 35.90
N ALA A 264 -22.70 8.31 37.01
CA ALA A 264 -22.87 7.50 38.22
C ALA A 264 -24.37 7.37 38.43
N ALA A 265 -24.87 6.14 38.43
CA ALA A 265 -26.20 5.84 38.93
C ALA A 265 -26.27 6.31 40.39
N PRO A 266 -27.36 6.94 40.79
CA PRO A 266 -27.58 7.36 42.14
C PRO A 266 -27.66 6.19 43.15
#